data_2045a203b9b9afa9b52520d388454ad9
#
_entry.id   2045a203b9b9afa9b52520d388454ad9
#
_cell.length_a   1.000
_cell.length_b   1.000
_cell.length_c   1.000
_cell.angle_alpha   90.00
_cell.angle_beta   90.00
_cell.angle_gamma   90.00
#
_symmetry.space_group_name_H-M   'P 1'
#
loop_
_entity.id
_entity.type
_entity.pdbx_description
1 polymer ?
#
loop_
_entity_poly.entity_id
_entity_poly.type
_entity_poly.pdbx_seq_one_letter_code
_entity_poly.pdbx_strand_id
1 'polypeptide(L)'
;ELADKLGVEQITISRNEQGHTKPSDKLMEKVYVYAFENNIKLNRLKEMLWSENLKSSHRLLFHGAKGSIEEPLSPYKSRKNNDFGQGFYTGESYEQAISFVSGFERSCVYFLDFDDADLTAKRYEVNQEWMMTIAYYRGALDEYKDHPMVKKLVEQSRECDYIIAPIADNRMFQIINSFIFGEITDEQCRHCLAATNLGSQYVFLNEKAVNQLQLVERCYISKNEKEY
;
A
#
# COMPACT_ATOMS: atom_id res chain seq x y z
N GLU A 1 20.13 -6.55 30.37
CA GLU A 1 19.98 -7.25 29.08
C GLU A 1 18.66 -6.90 28.39
N LEU A 2 18.40 -7.43 27.17
CA LEU A 2 17.20 -7.08 26.40
C LEU A 2 15.90 -7.40 27.15
N ALA A 3 15.83 -8.55 27.81
CA ALA A 3 14.67 -8.97 28.59
C ALA A 3 14.27 -7.94 29.66
N ASP A 4 15.25 -7.42 30.40
CA ASP A 4 15.04 -6.39 31.44
C ASP A 4 14.51 -5.10 30.82
N LYS A 5 15.04 -4.70 29.65
CA LYS A 5 14.62 -3.51 28.92
C LYS A 5 13.17 -3.63 28.41
N LEU A 6 12.78 -4.83 28.00
CA LEU A 6 11.41 -5.11 27.53
C LEU A 6 10.44 -5.44 28.67
N GLY A 7 10.92 -5.60 29.92
CA GLY A 7 10.10 -6.00 31.08
C GLY A 7 9.45 -7.36 30.85
N VAL A 8 10.25 -8.35 30.44
CA VAL A 8 9.85 -9.75 30.24
C VAL A 8 10.91 -10.69 30.83
N GLU A 9 10.56 -11.95 31.04
CA GLU A 9 11.51 -12.94 31.51
C GLU A 9 12.53 -13.31 30.43
N GLN A 10 13.80 -13.51 30.83
CA GLN A 10 14.87 -13.88 29.91
C GLN A 10 14.59 -15.17 29.13
N ILE A 11 13.93 -16.14 29.77
CA ILE A 11 13.54 -17.39 29.12
C ILE A 11 12.58 -17.18 27.95
N THR A 12 11.73 -16.15 28.02
CA THR A 12 10.82 -15.77 26.92
C THR A 12 11.64 -15.33 25.70
N ILE A 13 12.61 -14.45 25.89
CA ILE A 13 13.49 -13.98 24.80
C ILE A 13 14.28 -15.16 24.23
N SER A 14 14.94 -15.96 25.09
CA SER A 14 15.74 -17.10 24.66
C SER A 14 14.93 -18.12 23.85
N ARG A 15 13.69 -18.45 24.26
CA ARG A 15 12.82 -19.36 23.51
C ARG A 15 12.40 -18.80 22.15
N ASN A 16 12.18 -17.49 22.05
CA ASN A 16 11.86 -16.86 20.79
C ASN A 16 13.07 -16.82 19.85
N GLU A 17 14.25 -16.48 20.36
CA GLU A 17 15.50 -16.47 19.58
C GLU A 17 15.87 -17.87 19.04
N GLN A 18 15.57 -18.91 19.81
CA GLN A 18 15.80 -20.30 19.41
C GLN A 18 14.68 -20.87 18.52
N GLY A 19 13.64 -20.08 18.23
CA GLY A 19 12.50 -20.51 17.41
C GLY A 19 11.56 -21.52 18.10
N HIS A 20 11.72 -21.77 19.41
CA HIS A 20 10.85 -22.68 20.16
C HIS A 20 9.44 -22.14 20.36
N THR A 21 9.30 -20.82 20.40
CA THR A 21 8.02 -20.13 20.48
C THR A 21 8.00 -18.92 19.58
N LYS A 22 6.84 -18.62 18.97
CA LYS A 22 6.65 -17.37 18.24
C LYS A 22 6.46 -16.22 19.24
N PRO A 23 7.11 -15.05 19.04
CA PRO A 23 6.86 -13.89 19.88
C PRO A 23 5.40 -13.44 19.77
N SER A 24 4.81 -13.03 20.90
CA SER A 24 3.47 -12.44 20.89
C SER A 24 3.49 -11.04 20.28
N ASP A 25 2.35 -10.59 19.73
CA ASP A 25 2.20 -9.23 19.19
C ASP A 25 2.62 -8.16 20.22
N LYS A 26 2.24 -8.35 21.49
CA LYS A 26 2.61 -7.45 22.59
C LYS A 26 4.13 -7.40 22.83
N LEU A 27 4.83 -8.52 22.70
CA LEU A 27 6.28 -8.55 22.82
C LEU A 27 6.92 -7.85 21.61
N MET A 28 6.41 -8.10 20.41
CA MET A 28 6.89 -7.43 19.19
C MET A 28 6.72 -5.92 19.27
N GLU A 29 5.55 -5.42 19.70
CA GLU A 29 5.33 -3.99 19.94
C GLU A 29 6.40 -3.40 20.87
N LYS A 30 6.72 -4.06 21.98
CA LYS A 30 7.77 -3.63 22.91
C LYS A 30 9.16 -3.60 22.25
N VAL A 31 9.50 -4.62 21.46
CA VAL A 31 10.77 -4.68 20.71
C VAL A 31 10.88 -3.50 19.76
N TYR A 32 9.82 -3.18 19.00
CA TYR A 32 9.84 -2.07 18.06
C TYR A 32 9.90 -0.71 18.73
N VAL A 33 9.17 -0.52 19.85
CA VAL A 33 9.27 0.71 20.65
C VAL A 33 10.70 0.88 21.19
N TYR A 34 11.25 -0.16 21.80
CA TYR A 34 12.62 -0.12 22.32
C TYR A 34 13.66 0.18 21.22
N ALA A 35 13.54 -0.48 20.08
CA ALA A 35 14.43 -0.25 18.95
C ALA A 35 14.35 1.21 18.46
N PHE A 36 13.14 1.74 18.31
CA PHE A 36 12.92 3.12 17.87
C PHE A 36 13.51 4.12 18.87
N GLU A 37 13.28 3.96 20.17
CA GLU A 37 13.83 4.80 21.24
C GLU A 37 15.37 4.78 21.29
N ASN A 38 15.97 3.69 20.83
CA ASN A 38 17.43 3.55 20.71
C ASN A 38 17.95 3.87 19.29
N ASN A 39 17.15 4.55 18.46
CA ASN A 39 17.48 4.95 17.08
C ASN A 39 17.82 3.78 16.14
N ILE A 40 17.26 2.60 16.42
CA ILE A 40 17.38 1.40 15.59
C ILE A 40 16.12 1.31 14.71
N LYS A 41 16.25 1.64 13.43
CA LYS A 41 15.15 1.62 12.46
C LYS A 41 14.92 0.21 11.91
N LEU A 42 14.31 -0.67 12.74
CA LEU A 42 14.14 -2.10 12.41
C LEU A 42 13.46 -2.34 11.06
N ASN A 43 12.40 -1.57 10.75
CA ASN A 43 11.65 -1.75 9.51
C ASN A 43 12.51 -1.39 8.28
N ARG A 44 13.39 -0.39 8.41
CA ARG A 44 14.35 -0.04 7.36
C ARG A 44 15.41 -1.11 7.14
N LEU A 45 15.92 -1.68 8.23
CA LEU A 45 16.87 -2.79 8.13
C LEU A 45 16.21 -4.01 7.45
N LYS A 46 14.96 -4.30 7.78
CA LYS A 46 14.20 -5.37 7.12
C LYS A 46 13.97 -5.10 5.63
N GLU A 47 13.58 -3.86 5.28
CA GLU A 47 13.42 -3.45 3.89
C GLU A 47 14.71 -3.65 3.08
N MET A 48 15.85 -3.23 3.62
CA MET A 48 17.16 -3.44 2.98
C MET A 48 17.47 -4.93 2.81
N LEU A 49 17.32 -5.74 3.86
CA LEU A 49 17.59 -7.17 3.81
C LEU A 49 16.71 -7.90 2.81
N TRP A 50 15.41 -7.60 2.76
CA TRP A 50 14.50 -8.20 1.78
C TRP A 50 14.81 -7.74 0.38
N SER A 51 15.14 -6.47 0.16
CA SER A 51 15.50 -5.93 -1.16
C SER A 51 16.78 -6.56 -1.71
N GLU A 52 17.78 -6.81 -0.86
CA GLU A 52 19.04 -7.47 -1.25
C GLU A 52 18.86 -8.96 -1.59
N ASN A 53 17.91 -9.63 -0.95
CA ASN A 53 17.67 -11.07 -1.15
C ASN A 53 16.58 -11.37 -2.18
N LEU A 54 15.94 -10.35 -2.73
CA LEU A 54 14.89 -10.51 -3.73
C LEU A 54 15.48 -11.00 -5.06
N LYS A 55 14.77 -11.87 -5.76
CA LYS A 55 15.14 -12.25 -7.13
C LYS A 55 15.08 -11.02 -8.03
N SER A 56 15.96 -10.95 -9.02
CA SER A 56 16.07 -9.79 -9.91
C SER A 56 14.80 -9.48 -10.74
N SER A 57 13.95 -10.48 -10.95
CA SER A 57 12.66 -10.35 -11.64
C SER A 57 11.50 -9.97 -10.70
N HIS A 58 11.69 -10.05 -9.41
CA HIS A 58 10.67 -9.78 -8.40
C HIS A 58 10.72 -8.33 -7.91
N ARG A 59 9.65 -7.90 -7.26
CA ARG A 59 9.53 -6.57 -6.63
C ARG A 59 9.11 -6.70 -5.18
N LEU A 60 9.73 -5.92 -4.31
CA LEU A 60 9.27 -5.76 -2.94
C LEU A 60 8.17 -4.70 -2.93
N LEU A 61 6.97 -5.09 -2.51
CA LEU A 61 5.83 -4.19 -2.37
C LEU A 61 5.37 -4.13 -0.92
N PHE A 62 4.66 -3.05 -0.57
CA PHE A 62 4.29 -2.75 0.81
C PHE A 62 2.79 -2.52 0.92
N HIS A 63 2.16 -3.17 1.90
CA HIS A 63 0.75 -2.96 2.20
C HIS A 63 0.57 -2.51 3.65
N GLY A 64 0.04 -1.31 3.83
CA GLY A 64 -0.35 -0.80 5.14
C GLY A 64 -1.72 -1.35 5.57
N ALA A 65 -1.81 -1.95 6.75
CA ALA A 65 -3.04 -2.48 7.30
C ALA A 65 -3.35 -1.92 8.69
N LYS A 66 -4.63 -1.70 8.96
CA LYS A 66 -5.13 -1.21 10.27
C LYS A 66 -5.08 -2.28 11.38
N GLY A 67 -4.70 -3.48 11.03
CA GLY A 67 -4.58 -4.65 11.90
C GLY A 67 -4.03 -5.83 11.12
N SER A 68 -4.13 -7.04 11.66
CA SER A 68 -3.71 -8.24 10.93
C SER A 68 -4.56 -8.47 9.69
N ILE A 69 -3.90 -8.81 8.58
CA ILE A 69 -4.57 -9.28 7.37
C ILE A 69 -4.89 -10.76 7.55
N GLU A 70 -6.08 -11.14 7.13
CA GLU A 70 -6.48 -12.55 7.04
C GLU A 70 -6.00 -13.14 5.71
N GLU A 71 -5.33 -14.27 5.80
CA GLU A 71 -5.00 -15.07 4.63
C GLU A 71 -6.16 -16.00 4.24
N PRO A 72 -6.35 -16.31 2.95
CA PRO A 72 -5.59 -15.80 1.82
C PRO A 72 -5.87 -14.33 1.50
N LEU A 73 -4.88 -13.68 0.89
CA LEU A 73 -5.04 -12.31 0.37
C LEU A 73 -6.17 -12.30 -0.67
N SER A 74 -6.93 -11.20 -0.73
CA SER A 74 -8.07 -11.12 -1.65
C SER A 74 -8.26 -9.72 -2.21
N PRO A 75 -8.50 -9.56 -3.51
CA PRO A 75 -8.77 -8.28 -4.13
C PRO A 75 -10.16 -7.74 -3.76
N TYR A 76 -11.05 -8.60 -3.24
CA TYR A 76 -12.47 -8.29 -3.03
C TYR A 76 -12.82 -7.75 -1.65
N LYS A 77 -11.84 -7.71 -0.71
CA LYS A 77 -12.06 -7.21 0.66
C LYS A 77 -11.94 -5.69 0.79
N SER A 78 -11.46 -4.99 -0.25
CA SER A 78 -11.30 -3.54 -0.22
C SER A 78 -12.59 -2.78 -0.54
N ARG A 79 -12.61 -1.48 -0.25
CA ARG A 79 -13.73 -0.59 -0.59
C ARG A 79 -13.85 -0.44 -2.11
N LYS A 80 -15.07 -0.23 -2.60
CA LYS A 80 -15.37 -0.05 -4.03
C LYS A 80 -15.00 1.35 -4.54
N ASN A 81 -14.90 2.33 -3.67
CA ASN A 81 -14.61 3.74 -3.99
C ASN A 81 -13.15 4.13 -3.77
N ASN A 82 -12.22 3.21 -4.00
CA ASN A 82 -10.81 3.51 -4.10
C ASN A 82 -10.47 4.03 -5.51
N ASP A 83 -9.23 4.47 -5.75
CA ASP A 83 -8.77 5.08 -7.02
C ASP A 83 -9.09 4.26 -8.28
N PHE A 84 -9.04 2.94 -8.17
CA PHE A 84 -9.36 1.98 -9.23
C PHE A 84 -10.44 0.98 -8.78
N GLY A 85 -11.30 1.39 -7.86
CA GLY A 85 -12.35 0.55 -7.33
C GLY A 85 -11.83 -0.55 -6.42
N GLN A 86 -12.47 -1.71 -6.49
CA GLN A 86 -12.11 -2.86 -5.67
C GLN A 86 -10.86 -3.56 -6.20
N GLY A 87 -9.90 -3.85 -5.31
CA GLY A 87 -8.63 -4.49 -5.59
C GLY A 87 -7.77 -4.63 -4.34
N PHE A 88 -6.67 -5.37 -4.39
CA PHE A 88 -5.68 -5.39 -3.33
C PHE A 88 -4.61 -4.34 -3.64
N TYR A 89 -4.45 -3.36 -2.76
CA TYR A 89 -3.61 -2.17 -2.97
C TYR A 89 -2.28 -2.29 -2.24
N THR A 90 -1.19 -2.00 -2.93
CA THR A 90 0.16 -1.93 -2.36
C THR A 90 0.88 -0.68 -2.85
N GLY A 91 1.90 -0.25 -2.13
CA GLY A 91 2.83 0.81 -2.55
C GLY A 91 4.21 0.24 -2.88
N GLU A 92 5.04 1.05 -3.52
CA GLU A 92 6.42 0.70 -3.85
C GLU A 92 7.43 1.12 -2.77
N SER A 93 6.98 1.78 -1.70
CA SER A 93 7.84 2.15 -0.58
C SER A 93 7.18 1.91 0.77
N TYR A 94 8.00 1.63 1.76
CA TYR A 94 7.59 1.47 3.15
C TYR A 94 6.92 2.74 3.70
N GLU A 95 7.42 3.95 3.35
CA GLU A 95 6.85 5.23 3.77
C GLU A 95 5.43 5.44 3.25
N GLN A 96 5.20 5.09 1.98
CA GLN A 96 3.85 5.15 1.43
C GLN A 96 2.88 4.30 2.25
N ALA A 97 3.27 3.04 2.54
CA ALA A 97 2.43 2.13 3.30
C ALA A 97 2.14 2.66 4.71
N ILE A 98 3.13 3.23 5.41
CA ILE A 98 2.94 3.85 6.73
C ILE A 98 1.98 5.04 6.65
N SER A 99 2.12 5.91 5.67
CA SER A 99 1.32 7.14 5.58
C SER A 99 -0.19 6.86 5.56
N PHE A 100 -0.60 5.72 4.99
CA PHE A 100 -2.01 5.30 4.95
C PHE A 100 -2.54 4.78 6.29
N VAL A 101 -1.67 4.35 7.20
CA VAL A 101 -2.09 3.66 8.44
C VAL A 101 -1.57 4.32 9.71
N SER A 102 -0.81 5.41 9.62
CA SER A 102 -0.23 6.11 10.76
C SER A 102 -1.24 6.56 11.81
N GLY A 103 -2.47 6.90 11.41
CA GLY A 103 -3.54 7.31 12.32
C GLY A 103 -4.22 6.18 13.13
N PHE A 104 -3.82 4.90 12.96
CA PHE A 104 -4.48 3.77 13.62
C PHE A 104 -3.57 3.11 14.66
N GLU A 105 -4.13 2.75 15.84
CA GLU A 105 -3.34 2.23 16.96
C GLU A 105 -2.60 0.92 16.65
N ARG A 106 -3.26 -0.04 15.99
CA ARG A 106 -2.75 -1.39 15.72
C ARG A 106 -2.31 -1.60 14.27
N SER A 107 -1.83 -0.53 13.65
CA SER A 107 -1.39 -0.62 12.26
C SER A 107 -0.09 -1.40 12.14
N CYS A 108 0.05 -2.06 10.99
CA CYS A 108 1.26 -2.75 10.59
C CYS A 108 1.49 -2.58 9.09
N VAL A 109 2.69 -2.87 8.64
CA VAL A 109 3.03 -2.93 7.22
C VAL A 109 3.43 -4.35 6.88
N TYR A 110 2.89 -4.86 5.80
CA TYR A 110 3.25 -6.15 5.22
C TYR A 110 4.21 -5.94 4.06
N PHE A 111 5.29 -6.68 4.06
CA PHE A 111 6.21 -6.78 2.94
C PHE A 111 5.79 -7.96 2.09
N LEU A 112 5.70 -7.72 0.80
CA LEU A 112 5.20 -8.66 -0.18
C LEU A 112 6.22 -8.83 -1.28
N ASP A 113 6.65 -10.07 -1.52
CA ASP A 113 7.42 -10.43 -2.69
C ASP A 113 6.45 -10.64 -3.86
N PHE A 114 6.62 -9.89 -4.92
CA PHE A 114 5.76 -9.90 -6.10
C PHE A 114 6.52 -10.39 -7.33
N ASP A 115 6.00 -11.46 -7.93
CA ASP A 115 6.42 -11.96 -9.24
C ASP A 115 5.35 -11.57 -10.28
N ASP A 116 5.71 -10.79 -11.29
CA ASP A 116 4.78 -10.37 -12.35
C ASP A 116 4.76 -11.34 -13.56
N ALA A 117 5.39 -12.52 -13.44
CA ALA A 117 5.36 -13.52 -14.49
C ALA A 117 3.91 -13.90 -14.86
N ASP A 118 3.66 -13.98 -16.16
CA ASP A 118 2.36 -14.36 -16.74
C ASP A 118 1.17 -13.43 -16.39
N LEU A 119 1.45 -12.22 -15.85
CA LEU A 119 0.45 -11.20 -15.57
C LEU A 119 0.45 -10.09 -16.62
N THR A 120 -0.74 -9.59 -16.90
CA THR A 120 -0.94 -8.39 -17.73
C THR A 120 -1.06 -7.15 -16.85
N ALA A 121 -0.29 -6.12 -17.15
CA ALA A 121 -0.28 -4.86 -16.42
C ALA A 121 -0.86 -3.71 -17.25
N LYS A 122 -1.65 -2.85 -16.62
CA LYS A 122 -1.97 -1.52 -17.15
C LYS A 122 -1.23 -0.46 -16.35
N ARG A 123 -0.45 0.36 -17.04
CA ARG A 123 0.28 1.48 -16.43
C ARG A 123 -0.41 2.79 -16.76
N TYR A 124 -0.67 3.59 -15.73
CA TYR A 124 -1.16 4.96 -15.86
C TYR A 124 -0.05 5.96 -15.57
N GLU A 125 -0.14 7.08 -16.25
CA GLU A 125 0.61 8.30 -15.96
C GLU A 125 -0.37 9.40 -15.58
N VAL A 126 0.12 10.50 -15.02
CA VAL A 126 -0.74 11.67 -14.72
C VAL A 126 -1.20 12.30 -16.04
N ASN A 127 -2.35 11.85 -16.53
CA ASN A 127 -2.99 12.30 -17.74
C ASN A 127 -4.53 12.27 -17.61
N GLN A 128 -5.24 12.70 -18.64
CA GLN A 128 -6.70 12.75 -18.62
C GLN A 128 -7.34 11.38 -18.38
N GLU A 129 -6.79 10.30 -18.97
CA GLU A 129 -7.30 8.94 -18.76
C GLU A 129 -7.25 8.55 -17.28
N TRP A 130 -6.12 8.78 -16.62
CA TRP A 130 -5.94 8.51 -15.19
C TRP A 130 -6.88 9.34 -14.33
N MET A 131 -6.99 10.67 -14.60
CA MET A 131 -7.88 11.57 -13.86
C MET A 131 -9.35 11.14 -13.96
N MET A 132 -9.80 10.84 -15.16
CA MET A 132 -11.19 10.40 -15.41
C MET A 132 -11.48 9.03 -14.78
N THR A 133 -10.51 8.11 -14.79
CA THR A 133 -10.64 6.80 -14.14
C THR A 133 -10.81 6.95 -12.63
N ILE A 134 -9.98 7.75 -11.98
CA ILE A 134 -10.11 8.04 -10.54
C ILE A 134 -11.43 8.74 -10.24
N ALA A 135 -11.79 9.74 -11.03
CA ALA A 135 -13.05 10.47 -10.87
C ALA A 135 -14.27 9.52 -10.92
N TYR A 136 -14.25 8.56 -11.84
CA TYR A 136 -15.30 7.55 -11.92
C TYR A 136 -15.37 6.69 -10.63
N TYR A 137 -14.26 6.05 -10.26
CA TYR A 137 -14.27 5.13 -9.12
C TYR A 137 -14.53 5.81 -7.78
N ARG A 138 -14.18 7.08 -7.64
CA ARG A 138 -14.48 7.89 -6.45
C ARG A 138 -15.85 8.59 -6.49
N GLY A 139 -16.66 8.35 -7.54
CA GLY A 139 -18.06 8.79 -7.64
C GLY A 139 -18.27 10.20 -8.22
N ALA A 140 -17.21 10.89 -8.67
CA ALA A 140 -17.36 12.23 -9.26
C ALA A 140 -18.02 12.21 -10.66
N LEU A 141 -18.13 11.02 -11.28
CA LEU A 141 -18.78 10.82 -12.58
C LEU A 141 -20.06 9.99 -12.51
N ASP A 142 -20.71 9.90 -11.35
CA ASP A 142 -21.90 9.07 -11.17
C ASP A 142 -23.05 9.46 -12.12
N GLU A 143 -23.22 10.75 -12.42
CA GLU A 143 -24.22 11.25 -13.36
C GLU A 143 -23.90 10.84 -14.81
N TYR A 144 -22.64 10.55 -15.12
CA TYR A 144 -22.15 10.20 -16.47
C TYR A 144 -21.80 8.73 -16.63
N LYS A 145 -22.08 7.88 -15.64
CA LYS A 145 -21.70 6.44 -15.65
C LYS A 145 -22.19 5.67 -16.88
N ASP A 146 -23.32 6.12 -17.48
CA ASP A 146 -23.90 5.50 -18.66
C ASP A 146 -23.38 6.05 -19.98
N HIS A 147 -22.55 7.11 -19.93
CA HIS A 147 -21.96 7.68 -21.14
C HIS A 147 -20.99 6.70 -21.79
N PRO A 148 -21.02 6.48 -23.13
CA PRO A 148 -20.20 5.48 -23.81
C PRO A 148 -18.68 5.61 -23.55
N MET A 149 -18.17 6.83 -23.47
CA MET A 149 -16.75 7.07 -23.18
C MET A 149 -16.38 6.66 -21.76
N VAL A 150 -17.25 6.89 -20.77
CA VAL A 150 -17.01 6.49 -19.38
C VAL A 150 -17.05 4.96 -19.26
N LYS A 151 -18.01 4.29 -19.89
CA LYS A 151 -18.08 2.83 -19.95
C LYS A 151 -16.82 2.23 -20.55
N LYS A 152 -16.37 2.74 -21.70
CA LYS A 152 -15.12 2.29 -22.35
C LYS A 152 -13.92 2.46 -21.44
N LEU A 153 -13.80 3.60 -20.75
CA LEU A 153 -12.73 3.90 -19.82
C LEU A 153 -12.67 2.84 -18.70
N VAL A 154 -13.83 2.53 -18.12
CA VAL A 154 -13.96 1.55 -17.03
C VAL A 154 -13.64 0.14 -17.50
N GLU A 155 -14.17 -0.28 -18.66
CA GLU A 155 -13.86 -1.56 -19.28
C GLU A 155 -12.35 -1.72 -19.47
N GLN A 156 -11.71 -0.74 -20.10
CA GLN A 156 -10.25 -0.75 -20.33
C GLN A 156 -9.43 -0.79 -19.04
N SER A 157 -9.94 -0.23 -17.94
CA SER A 157 -9.27 -0.30 -16.64
C SER A 157 -9.32 -1.69 -16.00
N ARG A 158 -10.17 -2.60 -16.52
CA ARG A 158 -10.35 -3.97 -16.02
C ARG A 158 -9.81 -5.06 -16.93
N GLU A 159 -9.24 -4.70 -18.08
CA GLU A 159 -8.68 -5.64 -19.06
C GLU A 159 -7.28 -6.17 -18.67
N CYS A 160 -6.84 -5.97 -17.45
CA CYS A 160 -5.53 -6.39 -16.96
C CYS A 160 -5.65 -7.13 -15.62
N ASP A 161 -4.58 -7.81 -15.25
CA ASP A 161 -4.49 -8.51 -13.97
C ASP A 161 -4.19 -7.53 -12.82
N TYR A 162 -3.34 -6.52 -13.09
CA TYR A 162 -3.01 -5.49 -12.12
C TYR A 162 -2.73 -4.13 -12.77
N ILE A 163 -2.85 -3.07 -11.99
CA ILE A 163 -2.61 -1.68 -12.40
C ILE A 163 -1.37 -1.15 -11.67
N ILE A 164 -0.55 -0.39 -12.38
CA ILE A 164 0.50 0.46 -11.82
C ILE A 164 0.12 1.91 -12.10
N ALA A 165 -0.03 2.72 -11.07
CA ALA A 165 -0.50 4.10 -11.25
C ALA A 165 0.06 5.06 -10.18
N PRO A 166 0.16 6.35 -10.47
CA PRO A 166 0.38 7.36 -9.46
C PRO A 166 -0.69 7.28 -8.36
N ILE A 167 -0.29 7.54 -7.11
CA ILE A 167 -1.23 7.64 -5.99
C ILE A 167 -1.95 8.98 -6.08
N ALA A 168 -3.27 8.96 -5.89
CA ALA A 168 -4.06 10.17 -5.71
C ALA A 168 -4.54 10.29 -4.26
N ASP A 169 -3.98 11.23 -3.51
CA ASP A 169 -4.49 11.56 -2.19
C ASP A 169 -5.80 12.40 -2.26
N ASN A 170 -6.34 12.77 -1.13
CA ASN A 170 -7.55 13.56 -1.07
C ASN A 170 -7.39 14.97 -1.69
N ARG A 171 -6.19 15.55 -1.59
CA ARG A 171 -5.90 16.88 -2.18
C ARG A 171 -5.85 16.79 -3.70
N MET A 172 -5.16 15.77 -4.22
CA MET A 172 -5.12 15.51 -5.66
C MET A 172 -6.53 15.23 -6.22
N PHE A 173 -7.35 14.50 -5.47
CA PHE A 173 -8.73 14.25 -5.86
C PHE A 173 -9.59 15.53 -5.89
N GLN A 174 -9.37 16.50 -4.99
CA GLN A 174 -10.04 17.80 -5.07
C GLN A 174 -9.65 18.56 -6.35
N ILE A 175 -8.39 18.52 -6.76
CA ILE A 175 -7.93 19.12 -8.01
C ILE A 175 -8.60 18.44 -9.23
N ILE A 176 -8.69 17.09 -9.20
CA ILE A 176 -9.41 16.34 -10.24
C ILE A 176 -10.90 16.75 -10.29
N ASN A 177 -11.55 16.92 -9.14
CA ASN A 177 -12.94 17.40 -9.08
C ASN A 177 -13.10 18.79 -9.71
N SER A 178 -12.22 19.73 -9.38
CA SER A 178 -12.25 21.06 -9.99
C SER A 178 -12.13 21.02 -11.53
N PHE A 179 -11.34 20.06 -12.05
CA PHE A 179 -11.30 19.80 -13.50
C PHE A 179 -12.63 19.23 -14.01
N ILE A 180 -13.21 18.23 -13.35
CA ILE A 180 -14.48 17.59 -13.74
C ILE A 180 -15.63 18.62 -13.77
N PHE A 181 -15.66 19.54 -12.80
CA PHE A 181 -16.67 20.61 -12.75
C PHE A 181 -16.37 21.83 -13.64
N GLY A 182 -15.28 21.77 -14.42
CA GLY A 182 -14.91 22.84 -15.35
C GLY A 182 -14.37 24.12 -14.71
N GLU A 183 -13.97 24.07 -13.44
CA GLU A 183 -13.38 25.20 -12.72
C GLU A 183 -11.93 25.48 -13.16
N ILE A 184 -11.21 24.44 -13.59
CA ILE A 184 -9.86 24.52 -14.13
C ILE A 184 -9.75 23.72 -15.44
N THR A 185 -8.78 24.08 -16.28
CA THR A 185 -8.53 23.36 -17.53
C THR A 185 -7.76 22.07 -17.29
N ASP A 186 -7.75 21.15 -18.27
CA ASP A 186 -6.92 19.93 -18.25
C ASP A 186 -5.43 20.25 -18.01
N GLU A 187 -4.89 21.27 -18.68
CA GLU A 187 -3.50 21.68 -18.51
C GLU A 187 -3.20 22.18 -17.10
N GLN A 188 -4.08 23.02 -16.54
CA GLN A 188 -3.97 23.49 -15.16
C GLN A 188 -4.03 22.33 -14.15
N CYS A 189 -4.98 21.40 -14.35
CA CYS A 189 -5.11 20.23 -13.51
C CYS A 189 -3.83 19.40 -13.53
N ARG A 190 -3.34 19.02 -14.70
CA ARG A 190 -2.10 18.23 -14.84
C ARG A 190 -0.88 18.94 -14.25
N HIS A 191 -0.78 20.26 -14.42
CA HIS A 191 0.30 21.04 -13.83
C HIS A 191 0.26 21.00 -12.30
N CYS A 192 -0.91 21.17 -11.69
CA CYS A 192 -1.08 21.07 -10.24
C CYS A 192 -0.75 19.66 -9.71
N LEU A 193 -1.17 18.61 -10.43
CA LEU A 193 -0.92 17.22 -10.04
C LEU A 193 0.54 16.81 -10.20
N ALA A 194 1.22 17.29 -11.25
CA ALA A 194 2.64 17.02 -11.51
C ALA A 194 3.57 17.58 -10.42
N ALA A 195 3.13 18.62 -9.68
CA ALA A 195 3.88 19.18 -8.57
C ALA A 195 3.89 18.26 -7.33
N THR A 196 3.05 17.21 -7.30
CA THR A 196 2.91 16.29 -6.17
C THR A 196 3.25 14.88 -6.63
N ASN A 197 4.40 14.35 -6.22
CA ASN A 197 4.77 12.96 -6.48
C ASN A 197 4.67 12.17 -5.18
N LEU A 198 3.61 11.35 -5.07
CA LEU A 198 3.39 10.45 -3.93
C LEU A 198 3.89 9.01 -4.21
N GLY A 199 4.57 8.80 -5.35
CA GLY A 199 5.01 7.50 -5.83
C GLY A 199 3.89 6.71 -6.50
N SER A 200 4.17 5.43 -6.79
CA SER A 200 3.25 4.54 -7.49
C SER A 200 2.54 3.58 -6.54
N GLN A 201 1.31 3.27 -6.87
CA GLN A 201 0.55 2.18 -6.27
C GLN A 201 0.42 1.02 -7.26
N TYR A 202 0.38 -0.19 -6.73
CA TYR A 202 0.05 -1.42 -7.46
C TYR A 202 -1.31 -1.90 -6.98
N VAL A 203 -2.22 -2.13 -7.91
CA VAL A 203 -3.59 -2.53 -7.60
C VAL A 203 -3.89 -3.86 -8.28
N PHE A 204 -4.00 -4.91 -7.51
CA PHE A 204 -4.25 -6.28 -7.98
C PHE A 204 -5.76 -6.49 -8.10
N LEU A 205 -6.25 -6.76 -9.31
CA LEU A 205 -7.67 -6.72 -9.65
C LEU A 205 -8.38 -8.08 -9.54
N ASN A 206 -7.62 -9.17 -9.58
CA ASN A 206 -8.17 -10.53 -9.56
C ASN A 206 -7.32 -11.48 -8.72
N GLU A 207 -7.82 -12.68 -8.49
CA GLU A 207 -7.15 -13.69 -7.68
C GLU A 207 -5.85 -14.19 -8.33
N LYS A 208 -5.79 -14.27 -9.68
CA LYS A 208 -4.58 -14.66 -10.41
C LYS A 208 -3.42 -13.75 -10.01
N ALA A 209 -3.65 -12.42 -10.02
CA ALA A 209 -2.64 -11.44 -9.66
C ALA A 209 -2.29 -11.46 -8.17
N VAL A 210 -3.27 -11.58 -7.29
CA VAL A 210 -3.04 -11.64 -5.83
C VAL A 210 -2.28 -12.91 -5.43
N ASN A 211 -2.48 -14.03 -6.11
CA ASN A 211 -1.76 -15.28 -5.85
C ASN A 211 -0.26 -15.21 -6.21
N GLN A 212 0.17 -14.19 -6.96
CA GLN A 212 1.59 -13.91 -7.22
C GLN A 212 2.25 -13.04 -6.14
N LEU A 213 1.50 -12.66 -5.10
CA LEU A 213 2.02 -11.97 -3.93
C LEU A 213 2.35 -12.98 -2.83
N GLN A 214 3.60 -13.04 -2.45
CA GLN A 214 4.04 -13.81 -1.29
C GLN A 214 4.25 -12.88 -0.09
N LEU A 215 3.53 -13.13 1.00
CA LEU A 215 3.77 -12.43 2.26
C LEU A 215 5.13 -12.88 2.83
N VAL A 216 6.08 -11.95 2.96
CA VAL A 216 7.43 -12.27 3.44
C VAL A 216 7.71 -11.73 4.83
N GLU A 217 7.05 -10.64 5.23
CA GLU A 217 7.26 -10.05 6.55
C GLU A 217 6.02 -9.25 7.01
N ARG A 218 5.74 -9.29 8.31
CA ARG A 218 4.82 -8.38 8.97
C ARG A 218 5.59 -7.46 9.90
N CYS A 219 5.58 -6.17 9.61
CA CYS A 219 6.28 -5.17 10.37
C CYS A 219 5.32 -4.41 11.29
N TYR A 220 5.68 -4.31 12.55
CA TYR A 220 4.96 -3.48 13.53
C TYR A 220 5.44 -2.03 13.38
N ILE A 221 4.55 -1.09 13.62
CA ILE A 221 4.86 0.34 13.58
C ILE A 221 4.72 0.86 15.00
N SER A 222 5.80 1.39 15.58
CA SER A 222 5.75 2.03 16.89
C SER A 222 4.91 3.32 16.82
N LYS A 223 4.31 3.73 17.93
CA LYS A 223 3.55 5.00 17.99
C LYS A 223 4.42 6.18 17.56
N ASN A 224 5.67 6.20 17.99
CA ASN A 224 6.62 7.28 17.70
C ASN A 224 7.08 7.28 16.22
N GLU A 225 7.10 6.12 15.56
CA GLU A 225 7.43 6.00 14.13
C GLU A 225 6.32 6.55 13.22
N LYS A 226 5.09 6.65 13.74
CA LYS A 226 3.94 7.21 13.00
C LYS A 226 3.92 8.74 12.94
N GLU A 227 4.68 9.41 13.80
CA GLU A 227 4.72 10.86 13.93
C GLU A 227 5.85 11.50 13.11
N TYR A 228 6.66 10.68 12.42
CA TYR A 228 7.76 11.07 11.52
C TYR A 228 7.40 10.79 10.06
#